data_89a6a43413b86df09638a856ee145f67
#
_entry.id   89a6a43413b86df09638a856ee145f67
#
_cell.length_a   1.000
_cell.length_b   1.000
_cell.length_c   1.000
_cell.angle_alpha   90.00
_cell.angle_beta   90.00
_cell.angle_gamma   90.00
#
_symmetry.space_group_name_H-M   'P 1'
#
loop_
_entity.id
_entity.type
_entity.pdbx_description
1 polymer ?
#
loop_
_entity_poly.entity_id
_entity_poly.type
_entity_poly.pdbx_seq_one_letter_code
_entity_poly.pdbx_strand_id
1 'polypeptide(L)'
;MVNSNKTWVNWAENQSCSPKRFVSPSTEQHLVEAVRSAVKSDLKIKVVGSGHSFVGAALTDGLLIDLSKYDQITEIDMPNKRITVQVGKKLEDLNRELWKHGLAMSNLSDIAYQSVAGAISTGTHGTGLGFG
;
A
#
# COMPACT_ATOMS: atom_id res chain seq x y z
N MET A 1 -6.36 12.40 -10.87
CA MET A 1 -5.73 12.88 -12.14
C MET A 1 -4.88 11.75 -12.68
N VAL A 2 -5.08 11.39 -13.95
CA VAL A 2 -4.25 10.40 -14.66
C VAL A 2 -3.02 11.12 -15.19
N ASN A 3 -1.83 10.73 -14.76
CA ASN A 3 -0.58 11.32 -15.25
C ASN A 3 0.03 10.35 -16.27
N SER A 4 0.08 10.72 -17.54
CA SER A 4 0.82 10.02 -18.58
C SER A 4 2.27 10.56 -18.59
N ASN A 5 3.27 9.69 -18.61
CA ASN A 5 4.71 9.97 -18.61
C ASN A 5 5.38 10.16 -17.22
N LYS A 6 4.83 9.58 -16.14
CA LYS A 6 5.53 9.55 -14.86
C LYS A 6 6.42 8.30 -14.78
N THR A 7 7.72 8.48 -14.64
CA THR A 7 8.61 7.39 -14.23
C THR A 7 8.42 7.13 -12.74
N TRP A 8 8.17 5.89 -12.38
CA TRP A 8 8.19 5.43 -11.00
C TRP A 8 9.51 4.73 -10.69
N VAL A 9 10.04 4.98 -9.51
CA VAL A 9 11.28 4.38 -9.00
C VAL A 9 11.01 3.86 -7.59
N ASN A 10 11.51 2.68 -7.25
CA ASN A 10 11.37 2.13 -5.90
C ASN A 10 12.29 2.87 -4.90
N TRP A 11 12.10 2.60 -3.60
CA TRP A 11 12.89 3.22 -2.54
C TRP A 11 14.41 3.01 -2.69
N ALA A 12 14.83 1.83 -3.12
CA ALA A 12 16.25 1.48 -3.29
C ALA A 12 16.87 1.98 -4.61
N GLU A 13 16.07 2.67 -5.45
CA GLU A 13 16.47 3.21 -6.76
C GLU A 13 17.02 2.17 -7.74
N ASN A 14 16.83 0.88 -7.46
CA ASN A 14 17.30 -0.23 -8.31
C ASN A 14 16.23 -0.78 -9.24
N GLN A 15 14.98 -0.30 -9.13
CA GLN A 15 13.85 -0.70 -9.96
C GLN A 15 13.09 0.52 -10.44
N SER A 16 12.79 0.59 -11.72
CA SER A 16 12.00 1.69 -12.29
C SER A 16 11.10 1.22 -13.42
N CYS A 17 10.00 1.92 -13.65
CA CYS A 17 9.14 1.72 -14.81
C CYS A 17 8.45 3.04 -15.23
N SER A 18 8.00 3.08 -16.48
CA SER A 18 7.23 4.19 -17.05
C SER A 18 5.86 3.67 -17.50
N PRO A 19 4.89 3.55 -16.58
CA PRO A 19 3.58 3.02 -16.90
C PRO A 19 2.82 3.96 -17.84
N LYS A 20 2.01 3.42 -18.74
CA LYS A 20 1.11 4.21 -19.62
C LYS A 20 0.15 5.09 -18.81
N ARG A 21 -0.25 4.62 -17.63
CA ARG A 21 -1.11 5.34 -16.70
C ARG A 21 -0.59 5.21 -15.27
N PHE A 22 -0.59 6.32 -14.56
CA PHE A 22 -0.28 6.38 -13.13
C PHE A 22 -1.44 7.06 -12.41
N VAL A 23 -2.01 6.43 -11.38
CA VAL A 23 -3.10 6.97 -10.59
C VAL A 23 -2.84 6.82 -9.10
N SER A 24 -3.27 7.81 -8.31
CA SER A 24 -3.23 7.78 -6.84
C SER A 24 -4.65 8.00 -6.30
N PRO A 25 -5.47 6.95 -6.20
CA PRO A 25 -6.85 7.06 -5.72
C PRO A 25 -6.86 7.39 -4.22
N SER A 26 -7.82 8.22 -3.80
CA SER A 26 -8.09 8.52 -2.38
C SER A 26 -9.44 7.97 -1.92
N THR A 27 -10.22 7.38 -2.82
CA THR A 27 -11.51 6.77 -2.53
C THR A 27 -11.62 5.41 -3.22
N GLU A 28 -12.47 4.55 -2.68
CA GLU A 28 -12.76 3.25 -3.28
C GLU A 28 -13.37 3.40 -4.69
N GLN A 29 -14.25 4.38 -4.87
CA GLN A 29 -14.85 4.66 -6.18
C GLN A 29 -13.78 4.97 -7.23
N HIS A 30 -12.82 5.83 -6.93
CA HIS A 30 -11.71 6.15 -7.84
C HIS A 30 -10.84 4.93 -8.13
N LEU A 31 -10.65 4.06 -7.14
CA LEU A 31 -9.92 2.80 -7.33
C LEU A 31 -10.66 1.86 -8.30
N VAL A 32 -11.95 1.68 -8.09
CA VAL A 32 -12.81 0.85 -8.95
C VAL A 32 -12.84 1.39 -10.39
N GLU A 33 -12.99 2.70 -10.57
CA GLU A 33 -12.99 3.36 -11.87
C GLU A 33 -11.64 3.15 -12.61
N ALA A 34 -10.52 3.29 -11.89
CA ALA A 34 -9.18 3.07 -12.45
C ALA A 34 -9.01 1.63 -12.94
N VAL A 35 -9.41 0.65 -12.13
CA VAL A 35 -9.34 -0.78 -12.48
C VAL A 35 -10.23 -1.09 -13.68
N ARG A 36 -11.51 -0.65 -13.67
CA ARG A 36 -12.45 -0.86 -14.79
C ARG A 36 -11.94 -0.25 -16.10
N SER A 37 -11.38 0.96 -16.03
CA SER A 37 -10.80 1.64 -17.19
C SER A 37 -9.59 0.89 -17.75
N ALA A 38 -8.72 0.36 -16.88
CA ALA A 38 -7.56 -0.42 -17.31
C ALA A 38 -7.96 -1.74 -17.98
N VAL A 39 -8.93 -2.44 -17.40
CA VAL A 39 -9.48 -3.68 -17.99
C VAL A 39 -10.07 -3.42 -19.38
N LYS A 40 -10.87 -2.36 -19.55
CA LYS A 40 -11.42 -1.96 -20.87
C LYS A 40 -10.33 -1.62 -21.90
N SER A 41 -9.16 -1.20 -21.45
CA SER A 41 -8.03 -0.82 -22.32
C SER A 41 -6.98 -1.94 -22.44
N ASP A 42 -7.26 -3.13 -21.93
CA ASP A 42 -6.34 -4.28 -21.89
C ASP A 42 -4.96 -3.94 -21.29
N LEU A 43 -4.96 -3.14 -20.23
CA LEU A 43 -3.74 -2.77 -19.54
C LEU A 43 -3.45 -3.72 -18.38
N LYS A 44 -2.20 -4.16 -18.25
CA LYS A 44 -1.72 -4.84 -17.05
C LYS A 44 -1.81 -3.86 -15.87
N ILE A 45 -2.27 -4.37 -14.72
CA ILE A 45 -2.42 -3.57 -13.50
C ILE A 45 -1.39 -4.02 -12.48
N LYS A 46 -0.66 -3.07 -11.93
CA LYS A 46 0.17 -3.27 -10.74
C LYS A 46 -0.17 -2.22 -9.70
N VAL A 47 0.05 -2.58 -8.44
CA VAL A 47 -0.21 -1.73 -7.29
C VAL A 47 1.09 -1.51 -6.54
N VAL A 48 1.31 -0.30 -6.08
CA VAL A 48 2.45 0.04 -5.24
C VAL A 48 1.97 0.73 -3.95
N GLY A 49 2.62 0.36 -2.85
CA GLY A 49 2.55 1.08 -1.58
C GLY A 49 3.77 1.98 -1.43
N SER A 50 4.59 1.72 -0.40
CA SER A 50 5.80 2.52 -0.15
C SER A 50 7.00 2.19 -1.05
N GLY A 51 6.91 1.16 -1.89
CA GLY A 51 7.95 0.82 -2.86
C GLY A 51 9.24 0.26 -2.24
N HIS A 52 9.17 -0.40 -1.10
CA HIS A 52 10.35 -0.96 -0.41
C HIS A 52 10.84 -2.31 -0.94
N SER A 53 10.12 -2.95 -1.85
CA SER A 53 10.56 -4.20 -2.50
C SER A 53 11.80 -3.95 -3.36
N PHE A 54 12.83 -4.79 -3.20
CA PHE A 54 14.04 -4.75 -4.04
C PHE A 54 13.85 -5.43 -5.39
N VAL A 55 12.77 -6.20 -5.55
CA VAL A 55 12.42 -6.90 -6.78
C VAL A 55 11.37 -6.15 -7.58
N GLY A 56 11.26 -6.46 -8.87
CA GLY A 56 10.33 -5.80 -9.80
C GLY A 56 8.85 -6.12 -9.63
N ALA A 57 8.37 -6.42 -8.41
CA ALA A 57 6.99 -6.84 -8.15
C ALA A 57 5.93 -5.82 -8.59
N ALA A 58 6.24 -4.52 -8.47
CA ALA A 58 5.36 -3.42 -8.84
C ALA A 58 5.56 -2.90 -10.27
N LEU A 59 6.53 -3.44 -11.02
CA LEU A 59 6.84 -2.92 -12.36
C LEU A 59 5.74 -3.25 -13.36
N THR A 60 5.35 -2.26 -14.15
CA THR A 60 4.37 -2.40 -15.23
C THR A 60 4.58 -1.34 -16.31
N ASP A 61 4.25 -1.71 -17.54
CA ASP A 61 4.07 -0.81 -18.67
C ASP A 61 2.61 -0.33 -18.83
N GLY A 62 1.68 -0.90 -18.06
CA GLY A 62 0.24 -0.64 -18.12
C GLY A 62 -0.25 0.45 -17.16
N LEU A 63 -1.05 0.06 -16.18
CA LEU A 63 -1.54 0.93 -15.10
C LEU A 63 -0.78 0.63 -13.80
N LEU A 64 -0.15 1.66 -13.22
CA LEU A 64 0.38 1.63 -11.87
C LEU A 64 -0.54 2.41 -10.94
N ILE A 65 -1.03 1.75 -9.89
CA ILE A 65 -1.89 2.33 -8.85
C ILE A 65 -1.05 2.56 -7.61
N ASP A 66 -0.89 3.82 -7.21
CA ASP A 66 -0.23 4.22 -5.98
C ASP A 66 -1.28 4.42 -4.88
N LEU A 67 -1.23 3.60 -3.85
CA LEU A 67 -2.20 3.62 -2.75
C LEU A 67 -1.89 4.64 -1.64
N SER A 68 -0.86 5.46 -1.78
CA SER A 68 -0.41 6.39 -0.73
C SER A 68 -1.47 7.37 -0.24
N LYS A 69 -2.50 7.64 -1.04
CA LYS A 69 -3.65 8.51 -0.68
C LYS A 69 -4.88 7.75 -0.19
N TYR A 70 -4.84 6.42 -0.18
CA TYR A 70 -5.91 5.56 0.31
C TYR A 70 -5.51 5.02 1.69
N ASP A 71 -5.49 5.91 2.69
CA ASP A 71 -4.78 5.71 3.95
C ASP A 71 -5.59 6.08 5.20
N GLN A 72 -6.92 6.15 5.11
CA GLN A 72 -7.75 6.52 6.24
C GLN A 72 -7.91 5.36 7.24
N ILE A 73 -8.08 5.69 8.51
CA ILE A 73 -8.61 4.79 9.53
C ILE A 73 -10.13 4.92 9.47
N THR A 74 -10.83 3.82 9.28
CA THR A 74 -12.29 3.81 9.12
C THR A 74 -13.03 3.37 10.37
N GLU A 75 -12.36 2.58 11.24
CA GLU A 75 -12.97 2.09 12.47
C GLU A 75 -11.91 1.74 13.51
N ILE A 76 -12.22 1.99 14.78
CA ILE A 76 -11.45 1.52 15.94
C ILE A 76 -12.41 0.81 16.90
N ASP A 77 -12.30 -0.51 16.96
CA ASP A 77 -13.09 -1.38 17.84
C ASP A 77 -12.27 -1.69 19.11
N MET A 78 -12.41 -0.84 20.10
CA MET A 78 -11.68 -0.95 21.37
C MET A 78 -12.00 -2.23 22.15
N PRO A 79 -13.27 -2.67 22.27
CA PRO A 79 -13.62 -3.93 22.95
C PRO A 79 -12.91 -5.15 22.37
N ASN A 80 -12.82 -5.25 21.05
CA ASN A 80 -12.18 -6.38 20.35
C ASN A 80 -10.72 -6.13 20.00
N LYS A 81 -10.17 -4.94 20.33
CA LYS A 81 -8.80 -4.52 20.01
C LYS A 81 -8.51 -4.66 18.50
N ARG A 82 -9.43 -4.17 17.67
CA ARG A 82 -9.32 -4.19 16.21
C ARG A 82 -9.33 -2.80 15.64
N ILE A 83 -8.64 -2.63 14.52
CA ILE A 83 -8.65 -1.39 13.74
C ILE A 83 -8.85 -1.74 12.27
N THR A 84 -9.76 -1.01 11.61
CA THR A 84 -10.00 -1.11 10.17
C THR A 84 -9.39 0.09 9.49
N VAL A 85 -8.51 -0.18 8.52
CA VAL A 85 -7.76 0.86 7.82
C VAL A 85 -7.79 0.66 6.32
N GLN A 86 -7.69 1.74 5.58
CA GLN A 86 -7.39 1.70 4.16
C GLN A 86 -5.92 1.28 3.96
N VAL A 87 -5.69 0.42 2.99
CA VAL A 87 -4.44 -0.35 2.87
C VAL A 87 -3.20 0.46 2.46
N GLY A 88 -3.37 1.71 2.04
CA GLY A 88 -2.26 2.64 1.80
C GLY A 88 -1.63 3.22 3.07
N LYS A 89 -2.28 3.06 4.25
CA LYS A 89 -1.77 3.51 5.55
C LYS A 89 -0.38 2.92 5.79
N LYS A 90 0.58 3.75 6.18
CA LYS A 90 1.91 3.29 6.61
C LYS A 90 1.85 2.68 8.00
N LEU A 91 2.66 1.66 8.24
CA LEU A 91 2.73 0.99 9.55
C LEU A 91 3.16 1.96 10.66
N GLU A 92 4.08 2.88 10.39
CA GLU A 92 4.50 3.90 11.38
C GLU A 92 3.35 4.83 11.81
N ASP A 93 2.51 5.27 10.85
CA ASP A 93 1.36 6.12 11.15
C ASP A 93 0.25 5.33 11.85
N LEU A 94 0.07 4.07 11.48
CA LEU A 94 -0.84 3.16 12.15
C LEU A 94 -0.41 2.92 13.60
N ASN A 95 0.86 2.65 13.86
CA ASN A 95 1.40 2.45 15.21
C ASN A 95 1.23 3.70 16.08
N ARG A 96 1.48 4.89 15.51
CA ARG A 96 1.28 6.16 16.20
C ARG A 96 -0.18 6.36 16.60
N GLU A 97 -1.12 5.96 15.74
CA GLU A 97 -2.54 6.06 16.05
C GLU A 97 -2.97 5.02 17.10
N LEU A 98 -2.54 3.77 16.98
CA LEU A 98 -2.80 2.72 17.96
C LEU A 98 -2.32 3.12 19.35
N TRP A 99 -1.13 3.72 19.44
CA TRP A 99 -0.56 4.21 20.69
C TRP A 99 -1.46 5.23 21.42
N LYS A 100 -2.10 6.14 20.68
CA LYS A 100 -3.05 7.11 21.28
C LYS A 100 -4.24 6.44 21.95
N HIS A 101 -4.58 5.22 21.52
CA HIS A 101 -5.67 4.42 22.04
C HIS A 101 -5.21 3.33 23.04
N GLY A 102 -3.94 3.36 23.46
CA GLY A 102 -3.38 2.35 24.35
C GLY A 102 -3.27 0.95 23.70
N LEU A 103 -3.23 0.90 22.38
CA LEU A 103 -3.09 -0.32 21.59
C LEU A 103 -1.71 -0.42 20.95
N ALA A 104 -1.31 -1.65 20.61
CA ALA A 104 -0.13 -1.94 19.83
C ALA A 104 -0.38 -3.16 18.93
N MET A 105 0.36 -3.26 17.82
CA MET A 105 0.38 -4.47 17.03
C MET A 105 1.10 -5.59 17.79
N SER A 106 0.61 -6.82 17.70
CA SER A 106 1.17 -7.99 18.38
C SER A 106 2.56 -8.37 17.85
N ASN A 107 2.85 -8.05 16.61
CA ASN A 107 4.13 -8.29 15.97
C ASN A 107 4.38 -7.23 14.88
N LEU A 108 5.63 -6.84 14.67
CA LEU A 108 6.03 -5.84 13.67
C LEU A 108 7.28 -6.31 12.95
N SER A 109 7.43 -5.87 11.71
CA SER A 109 8.69 -5.99 10.99
C SER A 109 9.75 -5.02 11.52
N ASP A 110 10.99 -5.21 11.08
CA ASP A 110 12.12 -4.33 11.39
C ASP A 110 11.90 -2.87 10.97
N ILE A 111 11.25 -2.66 9.82
CA ILE A 111 10.93 -1.32 9.32
C ILE A 111 9.43 -1.04 9.31
N ALA A 112 9.06 0.20 9.67
CA ALA A 112 7.66 0.64 9.73
C ALA A 112 7.23 1.54 8.55
N TYR A 113 8.08 1.74 7.56
CA TYR A 113 7.79 2.57 6.38
C TYR A 113 6.91 1.89 5.33
N GLN A 114 6.70 0.59 5.46
CA GLN A 114 5.81 -0.16 4.58
C GLN A 114 4.37 0.31 4.72
N SER A 115 3.61 0.27 3.61
CA SER A 115 2.15 0.36 3.68
C SER A 115 1.56 -0.98 4.13
N VAL A 116 0.36 -0.96 4.70
CA VAL A 116 -0.39 -2.18 5.06
C VAL A 116 -0.52 -3.10 3.85
N ALA A 117 -0.88 -2.56 2.66
CA ALA A 117 -0.95 -3.35 1.42
C ALA A 117 0.37 -4.07 1.11
N GLY A 118 1.49 -3.36 1.19
CA GLY A 118 2.81 -3.94 0.94
C GLY A 118 3.14 -5.03 1.93
N ALA A 119 2.96 -4.77 3.22
CA ALA A 119 3.29 -5.69 4.29
C ALA A 119 2.54 -7.03 4.16
N ILE A 120 1.21 -7.00 4.00
CA ILE A 120 0.40 -8.22 3.87
C ILE A 120 0.63 -8.97 2.55
N SER A 121 0.99 -8.26 1.47
CA SER A 121 1.19 -8.87 0.14
C SER A 121 2.56 -9.54 -0.03
N THR A 122 3.53 -9.22 0.83
CA THR A 122 4.90 -9.75 0.75
C THR A 122 5.28 -10.61 1.95
N GLY A 123 4.31 -11.01 2.78
CA GLY A 123 4.53 -11.87 3.93
C GLY A 123 5.43 -11.24 4.98
N THR A 124 5.33 -9.92 5.17
CA THR A 124 6.11 -9.20 6.18
C THR A 124 5.76 -9.71 7.57
N HIS A 125 6.79 -10.06 8.35
CA HIS A 125 6.65 -10.58 9.71
C HIS A 125 7.76 -10.02 10.62
N GLY A 126 7.61 -10.19 11.91
CA GLY A 126 8.65 -9.93 12.90
C GLY A 126 9.38 -11.23 13.28
N THR A 127 10.13 -11.17 14.37
CA THR A 127 10.93 -12.30 14.89
C THR A 127 10.28 -13.00 16.08
N GLY A 128 9.07 -12.62 16.46
CA GLY A 128 8.37 -13.19 17.60
C GLY A 128 7.92 -14.63 17.32
N LEU A 129 8.37 -15.56 18.16
CA LEU A 129 7.87 -16.94 18.13
C LEU A 129 6.38 -16.97 18.48
N GLY A 130 5.56 -17.65 17.69
CA GLY A 130 4.13 -17.79 17.92
C GLY A 130 3.26 -16.66 17.33
N PHE A 131 3.84 -15.72 16.59
CA PHE A 131 3.13 -14.73 15.81
C PHE A 131 3.33 -14.99 14.31
N GLY A 132 2.22 -15.03 13.58
CA GLY A 132 2.22 -15.19 12.13
C GLY A 132 2.40 -13.87 11.38
#